data_5f4b431247feeee812999ae5fdf50593
#
_entry.id   5f4b431247feeee812999ae5fdf50593
#
_cell.length_a   1.000
_cell.length_b   1.000
_cell.length_c   1.000
_cell.angle_alpha   90.00
_cell.angle_beta   90.00
_cell.angle_gamma   90.00
#
_symmetry.space_group_name_H-M   'P 1'
#
loop_
_entity.id
_entity.type
_entity.pdbx_description
1 polymer ?
#
loop_
_entity_poly.entity_id
_entity_poly.type
_entity_poly.pdbx_seq_one_letter_code
_entity_poly.pdbx_strand_id
1 'polypeptide(L)'
;MPLKIVRYIYRQEVLVMEWTECICRAISYIEDNITEELTIEDTAKQAMISPFYFQKGFAMLCGFTVGEYIKKRRLTLAGAEIVSTDRKIIDIALKYGYDSPDSFTKAFVRFHGTTPTSVRKGETMIKSFASLKIKLTLGGGYTVDYKIVKKDEFTIIGVSKVFKYDEAATEIPKFWAEYYETGKNEVVCSVYGVSIDENMGEDKFEYLIADNYNPIDEIAEGFVTKVIPKHTWAVFACRGEASRSLRDVHEKIFGEWLPNCKDYEIAAGYHIEMYSDPAEYANGVDDEAYYSEIWVPVKRK
;
A
#
# COMPACT_ATOMS: atom_id res chain seq x y z
N MET A 1 23.45 43.28 2.91
CA MET A 1 22.12 42.73 2.95
C MET A 1 21.92 41.61 1.92
N PRO A 2 22.79 40.60 1.80
CA PRO A 2 22.50 39.40 1.00
C PRO A 2 22.50 38.05 1.78
N LEU A 3 22.97 38.04 3.03
CA LEU A 3 23.14 36.79 3.78
C LEU A 3 21.82 36.19 4.37
N LYS A 4 20.76 36.98 4.49
CA LYS A 4 19.46 36.51 4.99
C LYS A 4 18.64 35.79 3.91
N ILE A 5 18.78 36.17 2.65
CA ILE A 5 18.08 35.58 1.50
C ILE A 5 18.67 34.20 1.19
N VAL A 6 19.99 34.06 1.22
CA VAL A 6 20.68 32.76 1.01
C VAL A 6 20.32 31.77 2.10
N ARG A 7 20.20 32.19 3.37
CA ARG A 7 19.75 31.31 4.44
C ARG A 7 18.27 30.88 4.37
N TYR A 8 17.44 31.70 3.71
CA TYR A 8 16.01 31.36 3.48
C TYR A 8 15.87 30.37 2.34
N ILE A 9 16.65 30.50 1.28
CA ILE A 9 16.69 29.58 0.15
C ILE A 9 17.24 28.22 0.56
N TYR A 10 18.35 28.17 1.31
CA TYR A 10 18.91 26.90 1.82
C TYR A 10 18.03 26.18 2.87
N ARG A 11 17.10 26.88 3.52
CA ARG A 11 16.15 26.26 4.47
C ARG A 11 14.90 25.71 3.79
N GLN A 12 14.60 26.12 2.56
CA GLN A 12 13.49 25.56 1.76
C GLN A 12 13.91 24.38 0.88
N GLU A 13 15.19 24.23 0.56
CA GLU A 13 15.67 23.07 -0.21
C GLU A 13 15.75 21.76 0.58
N VAL A 14 15.60 21.79 1.89
CA VAL A 14 15.73 20.59 2.77
C VAL A 14 14.41 19.82 2.96
N LEU A 15 13.28 20.23 2.37
CA LEU A 15 11.96 19.72 2.78
C LEU A 15 11.03 19.21 1.66
N VAL A 16 11.52 18.96 0.45
CA VAL A 16 10.74 18.22 -0.55
C VAL A 16 11.55 17.00 -1.00
N MET A 17 11.56 16.00 -0.16
CA MET A 17 12.01 14.69 -0.58
C MET A 17 10.96 14.14 -1.54
N GLU A 18 11.32 13.98 -2.81
CA GLU A 18 10.44 13.37 -3.79
C GLU A 18 10.04 11.95 -3.33
N TRP A 19 8.78 11.57 -3.55
CA TRP A 19 8.28 10.23 -3.22
C TRP A 19 9.19 9.11 -3.75
N THR A 20 9.74 9.30 -4.95
CA THR A 20 10.73 8.40 -5.56
C THR A 20 12.01 8.29 -4.74
N GLU A 21 12.48 9.39 -4.14
CA GLU A 21 13.63 9.38 -3.22
C GLU A 21 13.30 8.65 -1.92
N CYS A 22 12.08 8.83 -1.40
CA CYS A 22 11.59 8.10 -0.24
C CYS A 22 11.60 6.59 -0.47
N ILE A 23 11.07 6.14 -1.61
CA ILE A 23 11.08 4.71 -1.98
C ILE A 23 12.52 4.22 -2.23
N CYS A 24 13.38 5.01 -2.87
CA CYS A 24 14.80 4.67 -3.04
C CYS A 24 15.49 4.46 -1.70
N ARG A 25 15.28 5.34 -0.72
CA ARG A 25 15.85 5.21 0.63
C ARG A 25 15.37 3.95 1.32
N ALA A 26 14.06 3.66 1.24
CA ALA A 26 13.51 2.44 1.80
C ALA A 26 14.12 1.18 1.16
N ILE A 27 14.25 1.15 -0.17
CA ILE A 27 14.86 0.03 -0.89
C ILE A 27 16.33 -0.12 -0.49
N SER A 28 17.11 0.97 -0.42
CA SER A 28 18.51 0.92 0.02
C SER A 28 18.61 0.38 1.44
N TYR A 29 17.78 0.89 2.36
CA TYR A 29 17.74 0.40 3.73
C TYR A 29 17.44 -1.09 3.83
N ILE A 30 16.45 -1.59 3.06
CA ILE A 30 16.12 -3.01 2.99
C ILE A 30 17.33 -3.82 2.49
N GLU A 31 17.98 -3.41 1.41
CA GLU A 31 19.12 -4.13 0.83
C GLU A 31 20.32 -4.15 1.78
N ASP A 32 20.61 -3.03 2.44
CA ASP A 32 21.73 -2.90 3.39
C ASP A 32 21.52 -3.74 4.68
N ASN A 33 20.25 -4.00 5.04
CA ASN A 33 19.87 -4.74 6.24
C ASN A 33 19.15 -6.05 5.93
N ILE A 34 19.33 -6.64 4.76
CA ILE A 34 18.52 -7.76 4.26
C ILE A 34 18.62 -9.03 5.12
N THR A 35 19.70 -9.19 5.88
CA THR A 35 19.92 -10.32 6.80
C THR A 35 19.45 -10.04 8.23
N GLU A 36 19.14 -8.78 8.53
CA GLU A 36 18.69 -8.36 9.85
C GLU A 36 17.18 -8.48 10.01
N GLU A 37 16.68 -8.30 11.22
CA GLU A 37 15.25 -8.16 11.45
C GLU A 37 14.76 -6.84 10.84
N LEU A 38 13.92 -6.92 9.82
CA LEU A 38 13.38 -5.76 9.12
C LEU A 38 11.90 -5.60 9.49
N THR A 39 11.57 -4.44 10.10
CA THR A 39 10.19 -4.04 10.31
C THR A 39 9.71 -3.06 9.22
N ILE A 40 8.41 -3.02 9.02
CA ILE A 40 7.80 -2.05 8.10
C ILE A 40 7.97 -0.63 8.63
N GLU A 41 7.90 -0.47 9.96
CA GLU A 41 8.09 0.80 10.64
C GLU A 41 9.46 1.39 10.38
N ASP A 42 10.52 0.60 10.58
CA ASP A 42 11.89 1.06 10.36
C ASP A 42 12.11 1.44 8.89
N THR A 43 11.56 0.63 7.98
CA THR A 43 11.65 0.89 6.55
C THR A 43 10.89 2.16 6.16
N ALA A 44 9.67 2.33 6.65
CA ALA A 44 8.84 3.51 6.40
C ALA A 44 9.43 4.79 7.02
N LYS A 45 10.06 4.66 8.21
CA LYS A 45 10.80 5.75 8.85
C LYS A 45 11.96 6.24 7.99
N GLN A 46 12.70 5.34 7.34
CA GLN A 46 13.75 5.72 6.38
C GLN A 46 13.18 6.41 5.14
N ALA A 47 12.00 5.99 4.72
CA ALA A 47 11.24 6.65 3.66
C ALA A 47 10.63 7.99 4.08
N MET A 48 10.60 8.31 5.38
CA MET A 48 9.92 9.49 5.97
C MET A 48 8.43 9.57 5.62
N ILE A 49 7.78 8.42 5.51
CA ILE A 49 6.37 8.25 5.17
C ILE A 49 5.71 7.38 6.25
N SER A 50 4.39 7.51 6.43
CA SER A 50 3.69 6.59 7.32
C SER A 50 3.76 5.15 6.79
N PRO A 51 3.85 4.12 7.67
CA PRO A 51 3.89 2.71 7.28
C PRO A 51 2.74 2.32 6.35
N PHE A 52 1.54 2.80 6.60
CA PHE A 52 0.36 2.59 5.74
C PHE A 52 0.59 3.04 4.29
N TYR A 53 0.93 4.31 4.11
CA TYR A 53 1.12 4.85 2.76
C TYR A 53 2.39 4.31 2.09
N PHE A 54 3.41 3.98 2.87
CA PHE A 54 4.59 3.31 2.34
C PHE A 54 4.21 1.95 1.73
N GLN A 55 3.51 1.10 2.47
CA GLN A 55 3.09 -0.22 2.00
C GLN A 55 2.16 -0.13 0.79
N LYS A 56 1.13 0.74 0.87
CA LYS A 56 0.17 0.94 -0.22
C LYS A 56 0.85 1.46 -1.48
N GLY A 57 1.66 2.51 -1.36
CA GLY A 57 2.39 3.09 -2.49
C GLY A 57 3.43 2.13 -3.08
N PHE A 58 4.17 1.41 -2.23
CA PHE A 58 5.14 0.42 -2.67
C PHE A 58 4.46 -0.71 -3.48
N ALA A 59 3.36 -1.26 -2.95
CA ALA A 59 2.63 -2.33 -3.63
C ALA A 59 2.06 -1.88 -4.98
N MET A 60 1.54 -0.66 -5.06
CA MET A 60 1.02 -0.08 -6.31
C MET A 60 2.11 0.15 -7.36
N LEU A 61 3.24 0.71 -6.94
CA LEU A 61 4.34 1.01 -7.88
C LEU A 61 5.11 -0.23 -8.33
N CYS A 62 5.26 -1.22 -7.44
CA CYS A 62 6.09 -2.39 -7.69
C CYS A 62 5.29 -3.62 -8.15
N GLY A 63 3.96 -3.64 -7.95
CA GLY A 63 3.10 -4.79 -8.26
C GLY A 63 3.24 -5.95 -7.27
N PHE A 64 3.91 -5.75 -6.13
CA PHE A 64 4.07 -6.71 -5.03
C PHE A 64 4.37 -5.97 -3.71
N THR A 65 4.13 -6.63 -2.59
CA THR A 65 4.30 -6.02 -1.27
C THR A 65 5.77 -5.91 -0.86
N VAL A 66 6.06 -5.07 0.15
CA VAL A 66 7.39 -4.95 0.76
C VAL A 66 7.87 -6.29 1.32
N GLY A 67 6.98 -7.05 2.00
CA GLY A 67 7.28 -8.36 2.55
C GLY A 67 7.65 -9.39 1.45
N GLU A 68 6.91 -9.38 0.33
CA GLU A 68 7.26 -10.22 -0.83
C GLU A 68 8.60 -9.84 -1.45
N TYR A 69 8.91 -8.54 -1.51
CA TYR A 69 10.21 -8.05 -1.96
C TYR A 69 11.34 -8.61 -1.10
N ILE A 70 11.27 -8.38 0.22
CA ILE A 70 12.28 -8.86 1.17
C ILE A 70 12.46 -10.38 1.06
N LYS A 71 11.35 -11.13 1.02
CA LYS A 71 11.36 -12.58 0.88
C LYS A 71 12.05 -13.07 -0.39
N LYS A 72 11.69 -12.49 -1.55
CA LYS A 72 12.31 -12.85 -2.85
C LYS A 72 13.80 -12.51 -2.87
N ARG A 73 14.19 -11.36 -2.28
CA ARG A 73 15.60 -10.96 -2.18
C ARG A 73 16.40 -11.91 -1.29
N ARG A 74 15.89 -12.23 -0.10
CA ARG A 74 16.51 -13.18 0.83
C ARG A 74 16.70 -14.55 0.19
N LEU A 75 15.70 -15.09 -0.49
CA LEU A 75 15.82 -16.38 -1.17
C LEU A 75 16.82 -16.35 -2.32
N THR A 76 16.88 -15.26 -3.08
CA THR A 76 17.89 -15.06 -4.13
C THR A 76 19.31 -15.09 -3.55
N LEU A 77 19.56 -14.32 -2.50
CA LEU A 77 20.88 -14.23 -1.87
C LEU A 77 21.27 -15.54 -1.16
N ALA A 78 20.31 -16.21 -0.51
CA ALA A 78 20.51 -17.52 0.06
C ALA A 78 20.87 -18.56 -1.00
N GLY A 79 20.20 -18.56 -2.15
CA GLY A 79 20.52 -19.42 -3.28
C GLY A 79 21.95 -19.20 -3.81
N ALA A 80 22.35 -17.94 -3.96
CA ALA A 80 23.70 -17.58 -4.37
C ALA A 80 24.76 -18.04 -3.35
N GLU A 81 24.49 -17.86 -2.04
CA GLU A 81 25.39 -18.30 -0.97
C GLU A 81 25.51 -19.83 -0.89
N ILE A 82 24.40 -20.57 -1.14
CA ILE A 82 24.44 -22.03 -1.22
C ILE A 82 25.36 -22.50 -2.35
N VAL A 83 25.36 -21.83 -3.50
CA VAL A 83 26.22 -22.18 -4.63
C VAL A 83 27.70 -21.84 -4.39
N SER A 84 27.96 -20.69 -3.74
CA SER A 84 29.29 -20.09 -3.62
C SER A 84 30.08 -20.49 -2.37
N THR A 85 29.42 -21.13 -1.37
CA THR A 85 30.06 -21.46 -0.08
C THR A 85 29.77 -22.86 0.40
N ASP A 86 30.59 -23.39 1.31
CA ASP A 86 30.36 -24.68 1.98
C ASP A 86 29.58 -24.54 3.31
N ARG A 87 29.03 -23.38 3.62
CA ARG A 87 28.22 -23.17 4.83
C ARG A 87 27.06 -24.14 4.88
N LYS A 88 26.72 -24.61 6.07
CA LYS A 88 25.55 -25.50 6.27
C LYS A 88 24.28 -24.78 5.82
N ILE A 89 23.39 -25.49 5.14
CA ILE A 89 22.10 -24.93 4.66
C ILE A 89 21.29 -24.35 5.82
N ILE A 90 21.35 -24.94 7.02
CA ILE A 90 20.66 -24.44 8.20
C ILE A 90 21.21 -23.06 8.63
N ASP A 91 22.52 -22.85 8.59
CA ASP A 91 23.14 -21.58 8.96
C ASP A 91 22.78 -20.47 7.96
N ILE A 92 22.69 -20.83 6.68
CA ILE A 92 22.20 -19.92 5.62
C ILE A 92 20.73 -19.59 5.84
N ALA A 93 19.89 -20.59 6.17
CA ALA A 93 18.46 -20.38 6.46
C ALA A 93 18.27 -19.38 7.61
N LEU A 94 18.98 -19.59 8.73
CA LEU A 94 18.94 -18.69 9.89
C LEU A 94 19.41 -17.28 9.54
N LYS A 95 20.51 -17.13 8.80
CA LYS A 95 21.04 -15.85 8.33
C LYS A 95 20.01 -15.04 7.54
N TYR A 96 19.18 -15.70 6.75
CA TYR A 96 18.16 -15.04 5.93
C TYR A 96 16.77 -15.03 6.58
N GLY A 97 16.71 -15.17 7.92
CA GLY A 97 15.51 -14.94 8.72
C GLY A 97 14.48 -16.07 8.69
N TYR A 98 14.93 -17.32 8.57
CA TYR A 98 14.08 -18.50 8.68
C TYR A 98 14.39 -19.27 9.97
N ASP A 99 13.38 -19.41 10.82
CA ASP A 99 13.51 -20.06 12.14
C ASP A 99 13.66 -21.58 12.06
N SER A 100 13.34 -22.20 10.91
CA SER A 100 13.44 -23.64 10.75
C SER A 100 13.89 -24.05 9.34
N PRO A 101 14.63 -25.17 9.22
CA PRO A 101 15.01 -25.73 7.91
C PRO A 101 13.83 -26.08 7.02
N ASP A 102 12.69 -26.48 7.63
CA ASP A 102 11.50 -26.86 6.88
C ASP A 102 10.82 -25.65 6.26
N SER A 103 10.66 -24.54 7.02
CA SER A 103 10.10 -23.29 6.50
C SER A 103 10.96 -22.72 5.39
N PHE A 104 12.29 -22.74 5.57
CA PHE A 104 13.23 -22.34 4.54
C PHE A 104 13.10 -23.20 3.29
N THR A 105 13.14 -24.53 3.42
CA THR A 105 13.08 -25.44 2.27
C THR A 105 11.78 -25.27 1.49
N LYS A 106 10.64 -25.15 2.17
CA LYS A 106 9.35 -24.89 1.52
C LYS A 106 9.34 -23.56 0.74
N ALA A 107 9.83 -22.49 1.35
CA ALA A 107 9.94 -21.19 0.69
C ALA A 107 10.91 -21.21 -0.48
N PHE A 108 12.07 -21.86 -0.31
CA PHE A 108 13.10 -22.02 -1.31
C PHE A 108 12.61 -22.79 -2.55
N VAL A 109 11.93 -23.92 -2.32
CA VAL A 109 11.35 -24.72 -3.42
C VAL A 109 10.24 -23.92 -4.14
N ARG A 110 9.40 -23.21 -3.40
CA ARG A 110 8.34 -22.37 -4.01
C ARG A 110 8.94 -21.29 -4.91
N PHE A 111 10.07 -20.70 -4.53
CA PHE A 111 10.71 -19.63 -5.28
C PHE A 111 11.60 -20.14 -6.41
N HIS A 112 12.52 -21.06 -6.12
CA HIS A 112 13.51 -21.56 -7.09
C HIS A 112 13.00 -22.72 -7.94
N GLY A 113 11.99 -23.49 -7.46
CA GLY A 113 11.49 -24.70 -8.11
C GLY A 113 12.34 -25.94 -7.82
N THR A 114 13.32 -25.85 -6.93
CA THR A 114 14.27 -26.91 -6.59
C THR A 114 14.68 -26.86 -5.13
N THR A 115 15.27 -27.92 -4.59
CA THR A 115 15.68 -27.96 -3.18
C THR A 115 17.06 -27.31 -2.97
N PRO A 116 17.34 -26.75 -1.75
CA PRO A 116 18.66 -26.24 -1.42
C PRO A 116 19.78 -27.27 -1.61
N THR A 117 19.49 -28.54 -1.33
CA THR A 117 20.46 -29.65 -1.44
C THR A 117 20.81 -29.94 -2.91
N SER A 118 19.82 -29.97 -3.81
CA SER A 118 20.07 -30.15 -5.26
C SER A 118 20.86 -28.99 -5.85
N VAL A 119 20.59 -27.77 -5.39
CA VAL A 119 21.38 -26.59 -5.78
C VAL A 119 22.84 -26.72 -5.32
N ARG A 120 23.08 -27.16 -4.08
CA ARG A 120 24.43 -27.40 -3.53
C ARG A 120 25.23 -28.40 -4.37
N LYS A 121 24.55 -29.44 -4.87
CA LYS A 121 25.18 -30.46 -5.71
C LYS A 121 25.44 -30.01 -7.17
N GLY A 122 24.95 -28.82 -7.53
CA GLY A 122 25.05 -28.32 -8.89
C GLY A 122 24.12 -29.00 -9.90
N GLU A 123 23.08 -29.69 -9.42
CA GLU A 123 22.14 -30.45 -10.25
C GLU A 123 21.12 -29.57 -10.96
N THR A 124 20.91 -28.33 -10.48
CA THR A 124 19.82 -27.46 -10.94
C THR A 124 20.22 -26.00 -10.91
N MET A 125 19.57 -25.20 -11.79
CA MET A 125 19.71 -23.74 -11.79
C MET A 125 18.85 -23.08 -10.72
N ILE A 126 19.26 -21.89 -10.28
CA ILE A 126 18.53 -21.05 -9.35
C ILE A 126 17.91 -19.83 -10.06
N LYS A 127 16.79 -19.35 -9.55
CA LYS A 127 16.19 -18.08 -9.97
C LYS A 127 16.86 -16.92 -9.24
N SER A 128 17.01 -15.79 -9.92
CA SER A 128 17.50 -14.56 -9.32
C SER A 128 16.43 -13.47 -9.45
N PHE A 129 16.10 -12.83 -8.33
CA PHE A 129 15.26 -11.65 -8.28
C PHE A 129 16.16 -10.44 -7.99
N ALA A 130 16.37 -9.60 -9.00
CA ALA A 130 17.24 -8.43 -8.87
C ALA A 130 16.68 -7.40 -7.87
N SER A 131 17.59 -6.65 -7.24
CA SER A 131 17.18 -5.49 -6.44
C SER A 131 16.45 -4.48 -7.33
N LEU A 132 15.41 -3.85 -6.74
CA LEU A 132 14.68 -2.80 -7.42
C LEU A 132 15.62 -1.61 -7.70
N LYS A 133 15.51 -1.07 -8.90
CA LYS A 133 16.14 0.19 -9.29
C LYS A 133 15.08 1.07 -9.92
N ILE A 134 14.93 2.28 -9.39
CA ILE A 134 14.02 3.25 -10.00
C ILE A 134 14.65 3.70 -11.32
N LYS A 135 13.93 3.47 -12.41
CA LYS A 135 14.24 4.07 -13.70
C LYS A 135 13.35 5.29 -13.87
N LEU A 136 13.94 6.47 -13.91
CA LEU A 136 13.24 7.68 -14.32
C LEU A 136 12.95 7.56 -15.83
N THR A 137 11.72 7.22 -16.17
CA THR A 137 11.19 7.42 -17.51
C THR A 137 10.49 8.77 -17.52
N LEU A 138 10.76 9.61 -18.53
CA LEU A 138 9.96 10.79 -18.83
C LEU A 138 8.55 10.29 -19.21
N GLY A 139 7.70 10.16 -18.22
CA GLY A 139 6.26 10.00 -18.37
C GLY A 139 5.63 11.27 -17.85
N GLY A 140 4.70 11.84 -18.55
CA GLY A 140 4.03 13.06 -18.11
C GLY A 140 3.01 13.49 -19.14
N GLY A 141 2.14 14.41 -18.74
CA GLY A 141 1.07 14.95 -19.59
C GLY A 141 -0.30 14.38 -19.25
N TYR A 142 -0.45 13.65 -18.16
CA TYR A 142 -1.76 13.26 -17.64
C TYR A 142 -2.27 14.34 -16.67
N THR A 143 -3.53 14.72 -16.83
CA THR A 143 -4.23 15.53 -15.84
C THR A 143 -4.86 14.60 -14.81
N VAL A 144 -4.66 14.90 -13.53
CA VAL A 144 -5.41 14.28 -12.42
C VAL A 144 -6.33 15.36 -11.88
N ASP A 145 -7.64 15.16 -12.02
CA ASP A 145 -8.62 16.06 -11.47
C ASP A 145 -8.77 15.81 -9.97
N TYR A 146 -8.43 16.80 -9.16
CA TYR A 146 -8.60 16.72 -7.73
C TYR A 146 -9.10 18.05 -7.16
N LYS A 147 -9.72 17.96 -5.98
CA LYS A 147 -10.15 19.12 -5.18
C LYS A 147 -9.65 18.95 -3.74
N ILE A 148 -9.35 20.07 -3.09
CA ILE A 148 -9.02 20.07 -1.66
C ILE A 148 -10.28 20.46 -0.88
N VAL A 149 -10.72 19.57 0.00
CA VAL A 149 -11.97 19.73 0.77
C VAL A 149 -11.65 19.62 2.25
N LYS A 150 -12.12 20.58 3.03
CA LYS A 150 -12.14 20.45 4.49
C LYS A 150 -13.45 19.79 4.88
N LYS A 151 -13.38 18.65 5.54
CA LYS A 151 -14.56 17.94 6.03
C LYS A 151 -14.45 17.83 7.56
N ASP A 152 -15.50 18.24 8.25
CA ASP A 152 -15.60 18.03 9.67
C ASP A 152 -15.73 16.55 9.99
N GLU A 153 -15.59 16.20 11.25
CA GLU A 153 -15.80 14.85 11.74
C GLU A 153 -17.17 14.31 11.29
N PHE A 154 -17.19 13.07 10.84
CA PHE A 154 -18.42 12.38 10.45
C PHE A 154 -18.37 10.91 10.86
N THR A 155 -19.54 10.35 11.11
CA THR A 155 -19.66 8.95 11.51
C THR A 155 -20.16 8.13 10.34
N ILE A 156 -19.54 6.98 10.14
CA ILE A 156 -19.96 5.95 9.17
C ILE A 156 -20.47 4.73 9.91
N ILE A 157 -21.35 3.97 9.26
CA ILE A 157 -21.83 2.66 9.71
C ILE A 157 -21.50 1.63 8.64
N GLY A 158 -21.08 0.45 9.05
CA GLY A 158 -20.71 -0.59 8.07
C GLY A 158 -20.27 -1.88 8.71
N VAL A 159 -19.75 -2.78 7.87
CA VAL A 159 -19.13 -4.03 8.30
C VAL A 159 -17.62 -3.86 8.25
N SER A 160 -16.95 -4.19 9.35
CA SER A 160 -15.50 -4.07 9.50
C SER A 160 -14.83 -5.43 9.46
N LYS A 161 -13.64 -5.47 8.84
CA LYS A 161 -12.74 -6.63 8.85
C LYS A 161 -11.29 -6.18 8.83
N VAL A 162 -10.43 -6.89 9.56
CA VAL A 162 -8.99 -6.63 9.58
C VAL A 162 -8.32 -7.46 8.50
N PHE A 163 -7.46 -6.83 7.71
CA PHE A 163 -6.69 -7.47 6.63
C PHE A 163 -5.21 -7.25 6.84
N LYS A 164 -4.41 -8.22 6.38
CA LYS A 164 -2.98 -7.99 6.18
C LYS A 164 -2.74 -7.31 4.84
N TYR A 165 -1.69 -6.49 4.78
CA TYR A 165 -1.36 -5.77 3.55
C TYR A 165 -1.03 -6.68 2.37
N ASP A 166 -0.37 -7.81 2.62
CA ASP A 166 0.01 -8.78 1.58
C ASP A 166 -1.17 -9.63 1.05
N GLU A 167 -2.26 -9.71 1.82
CA GLU A 167 -3.47 -10.46 1.46
C GLU A 167 -4.59 -9.55 0.92
N ALA A 168 -4.52 -8.24 1.20
CA ALA A 168 -5.60 -7.28 0.97
C ALA A 168 -6.09 -7.26 -0.49
N ALA A 169 -5.19 -7.28 -1.46
CA ALA A 169 -5.55 -7.25 -2.88
C ALA A 169 -6.43 -8.44 -3.32
N THR A 170 -6.34 -9.57 -2.60
CA THR A 170 -7.11 -10.79 -2.90
C THR A 170 -8.34 -10.91 -2.01
N GLU A 171 -8.23 -10.50 -0.75
CA GLU A 171 -9.27 -10.73 0.25
C GLU A 171 -10.32 -9.62 0.31
N ILE A 172 -9.98 -8.36 0.00
CA ILE A 172 -10.97 -7.26 -0.04
C ILE A 172 -12.04 -7.49 -1.12
N PRO A 173 -11.72 -7.91 -2.35
CA PRO A 173 -12.76 -8.25 -3.33
C PRO A 173 -13.70 -9.37 -2.88
N LYS A 174 -13.19 -10.38 -2.16
CA LYS A 174 -14.03 -11.45 -1.59
C LYS A 174 -14.94 -10.92 -0.48
N PHE A 175 -14.45 -9.98 0.33
CA PHE A 175 -15.23 -9.35 1.38
C PHE A 175 -16.39 -8.51 0.81
N TRP A 176 -16.15 -7.81 -0.31
CA TRP A 176 -17.20 -7.12 -1.06
C TRP A 176 -18.23 -8.11 -1.62
N ALA A 177 -17.79 -9.23 -2.23
CA ALA A 177 -18.69 -10.27 -2.73
C ALA A 177 -19.56 -10.84 -1.59
N GLU A 178 -18.95 -11.22 -0.45
CA GLU A 178 -19.66 -11.71 0.74
C GLU A 178 -20.69 -10.68 1.25
N TYR A 179 -20.37 -9.39 1.23
CA TYR A 179 -21.26 -8.32 1.67
C TYR A 179 -22.56 -8.30 0.87
N TYR A 180 -22.46 -8.42 -0.45
CA TYR A 180 -23.62 -8.47 -1.33
C TYR A 180 -24.35 -9.81 -1.28
N GLU A 181 -23.64 -10.93 -1.26
CA GLU A 181 -24.23 -12.28 -1.19
C GLU A 181 -25.04 -12.50 0.10
N THR A 182 -24.64 -11.86 1.19
CA THR A 182 -25.34 -11.98 2.49
C THR A 182 -26.46 -10.94 2.67
N GLY A 183 -26.76 -10.11 1.67
CA GLY A 183 -27.83 -9.11 1.71
C GLY A 183 -27.56 -7.93 2.65
N LYS A 184 -26.31 -7.75 3.10
CA LYS A 184 -25.97 -6.64 4.02
C LYS A 184 -26.10 -5.28 3.34
N ASN A 185 -25.97 -5.21 2.03
CA ASN A 185 -26.21 -4.01 1.23
C ASN A 185 -27.67 -3.53 1.24
N GLU A 186 -28.62 -4.39 1.63
CA GLU A 186 -30.04 -4.00 1.79
C GLU A 186 -30.27 -3.27 3.13
N VAL A 187 -29.36 -3.45 4.10
CA VAL A 187 -29.41 -2.81 5.42
C VAL A 187 -28.62 -1.51 5.44
N VAL A 188 -27.41 -1.53 4.91
CA VAL A 188 -26.52 -0.35 4.79
C VAL A 188 -25.98 -0.33 3.36
N CYS A 189 -26.24 0.77 2.64
CA CYS A 189 -25.66 0.97 1.33
C CYS A 189 -24.13 1.02 1.42
N SER A 190 -23.47 0.61 0.35
CA SER A 190 -22.01 0.51 0.33
C SER A 190 -21.40 1.68 -0.44
N VAL A 191 -21.59 2.89 0.08
CA VAL A 191 -21.08 4.13 -0.52
C VAL A 191 -19.58 4.26 -0.34
N TYR A 192 -19.01 3.67 0.72
CA TYR A 192 -17.60 3.82 1.06
C TYR A 192 -16.89 2.49 1.23
N GLY A 193 -15.67 2.40 0.66
CA GLY A 193 -14.63 1.49 1.09
C GLY A 193 -13.60 2.27 1.91
N VAL A 194 -13.46 1.98 3.20
CA VAL A 194 -12.61 2.77 4.11
C VAL A 194 -11.49 1.93 4.68
N SER A 195 -10.26 2.26 4.35
CA SER A 195 -9.08 1.69 5.02
C SER A 195 -8.66 2.60 6.16
N ILE A 196 -8.42 2.01 7.34
CA ILE A 196 -8.03 2.71 8.58
C ILE A 196 -6.80 2.01 9.16
N ASP A 197 -5.72 2.75 9.28
CA ASP A 197 -4.50 2.33 9.97
C ASP A 197 -4.17 3.33 11.09
N GLU A 198 -4.86 3.18 12.22
CA GLU A 198 -4.64 4.03 13.39
C GLU A 198 -3.35 3.66 14.14
N ASN A 199 -2.90 2.41 14.03
CA ASN A 199 -1.75 1.88 14.77
C ASN A 199 -0.48 1.80 13.92
N MET A 200 -0.33 2.61 12.93
CA MET A 200 0.82 2.83 12.02
C MET A 200 2.07 1.98 12.32
N GLY A 201 1.95 0.69 12.42
CA GLY A 201 3.03 -0.16 12.87
C GLY A 201 2.85 -1.66 12.68
N GLU A 202 1.64 -2.12 12.49
CA GLU A 202 1.36 -3.54 12.28
C GLU A 202 1.29 -3.86 10.78
N ASP A 203 1.47 -5.14 10.43
CA ASP A 203 1.30 -5.65 9.06
C ASP A 203 -0.18 -5.72 8.61
N LYS A 204 -1.08 -5.03 9.32
CA LYS A 204 -2.53 -5.11 9.20
C LYS A 204 -3.17 -3.73 9.21
N PHE A 205 -4.38 -3.66 8.67
CA PHE A 205 -5.25 -2.48 8.73
C PHE A 205 -6.71 -2.91 8.80
N GLU A 206 -7.55 -2.04 9.34
CA GLU A 206 -8.99 -2.22 9.35
C GLU A 206 -9.57 -1.72 8.02
N TYR A 207 -10.50 -2.49 7.43
CA TYR A 207 -11.26 -2.08 6.25
C TYR A 207 -12.75 -2.19 6.51
N LEU A 208 -13.49 -1.14 6.15
CA LEU A 208 -14.94 -1.10 6.28
C LEU A 208 -15.59 -0.96 4.91
N ILE A 209 -16.68 -1.72 4.69
CA ILE A 209 -17.68 -1.42 3.68
C ILE A 209 -18.78 -0.67 4.41
N ALA A 210 -19.03 0.59 4.06
CA ALA A 210 -19.79 1.49 4.92
C ALA A 210 -20.61 2.52 4.15
N ASP A 211 -21.52 3.19 4.88
CA ASP A 211 -22.25 4.38 4.48
C ASP A 211 -22.25 5.42 5.60
N ASN A 212 -22.80 6.58 5.35
CA ASN A 212 -23.00 7.61 6.36
C ASN A 212 -23.95 7.11 7.45
N TYR A 213 -23.58 7.31 8.71
CA TYR A 213 -24.44 6.96 9.84
C TYR A 213 -25.38 8.11 10.17
N ASN A 214 -26.66 7.78 10.27
CA ASN A 214 -27.65 8.69 10.82
C ASN A 214 -27.93 8.31 12.30
N PRO A 215 -27.68 9.18 13.29
CA PRO A 215 -27.83 8.85 14.71
C PRO A 215 -29.24 8.43 15.16
N ILE A 216 -30.25 8.62 14.30
CA ILE A 216 -31.63 8.21 14.58
C ILE A 216 -31.81 6.71 14.29
N ASP A 217 -30.97 6.12 13.48
CA ASP A 217 -31.10 4.73 13.05
C ASP A 217 -30.51 3.78 14.10
N GLU A 218 -31.20 2.67 14.36
CA GLU A 218 -30.68 1.58 15.19
C GLU A 218 -29.55 0.87 14.44
N ILE A 219 -28.48 0.50 15.18
CA ILE A 219 -27.37 -0.25 14.62
C ILE A 219 -27.79 -1.72 14.52
N ALA A 220 -27.95 -2.23 13.32
CA ALA A 220 -28.27 -3.63 13.07
C ALA A 220 -27.16 -4.56 13.54
N GLU A 221 -27.52 -5.81 13.89
CA GLU A 221 -26.55 -6.83 14.32
C GLU A 221 -25.50 -7.09 13.23
N GLY A 222 -24.23 -7.13 13.64
CA GLY A 222 -23.09 -7.33 12.74
C GLY A 222 -22.58 -6.05 12.06
N PHE A 223 -23.17 -4.88 12.34
CA PHE A 223 -22.67 -3.59 11.90
C PHE A 223 -21.99 -2.85 13.04
N VAL A 224 -21.05 -2.01 12.69
CA VAL A 224 -20.31 -1.14 13.62
C VAL A 224 -20.33 0.30 13.12
N THR A 225 -20.24 1.24 14.04
CA THR A 225 -20.03 2.65 13.68
C THR A 225 -18.57 3.03 13.89
N LYS A 226 -18.06 3.90 13.01
CA LYS A 226 -16.71 4.45 13.13
C LYS A 226 -16.76 5.96 12.90
N VAL A 227 -16.05 6.68 13.74
CA VAL A 227 -15.88 8.13 13.59
C VAL A 227 -14.67 8.39 12.70
N ILE A 228 -14.87 9.10 11.62
CA ILE A 228 -13.79 9.60 10.76
C ILE A 228 -13.48 11.02 11.24
N PRO A 229 -12.25 11.27 11.73
CA PRO A 229 -11.89 12.57 12.28
C PRO A 229 -11.93 13.68 11.24
N LYS A 230 -12.02 14.92 11.72
CA LYS A 230 -11.90 16.10 10.89
C LYS A 230 -10.56 16.16 10.17
N HIS A 231 -10.58 16.18 8.84
CA HIS A 231 -9.39 16.29 7.99
C HIS A 231 -9.60 17.26 6.83
N THR A 232 -8.48 17.73 6.29
CA THR A 232 -8.43 18.24 4.92
C THR A 232 -8.15 17.07 4.00
N TRP A 233 -8.95 16.90 2.96
CA TRP A 233 -8.88 15.80 2.02
C TRP A 233 -8.47 16.28 0.64
N ALA A 234 -7.54 15.60 0.02
CA ALA A 234 -7.38 15.64 -1.43
C ALA A 234 -8.32 14.58 -2.01
N VAL A 235 -9.30 15.02 -2.77
CA VAL A 235 -10.35 14.18 -3.36
C VAL A 235 -10.12 14.10 -4.85
N PHE A 236 -9.90 12.90 -5.35
CA PHE A 236 -9.58 12.62 -6.75
C PHE A 236 -10.77 11.97 -7.43
N ALA A 237 -11.18 12.53 -8.57
CA ALA A 237 -12.26 12.00 -9.36
C ALA A 237 -11.79 10.80 -10.21
N CYS A 238 -12.56 9.70 -10.13
CA CYS A 238 -12.39 8.50 -10.96
C CYS A 238 -13.60 8.38 -11.89
N ARG A 239 -13.36 8.17 -13.19
CA ARG A 239 -14.41 8.04 -14.20
C ARG A 239 -14.13 6.82 -15.07
N GLY A 240 -15.18 6.05 -15.34
CA GLY A 240 -15.11 4.79 -16.07
C GLY A 240 -15.33 3.58 -15.18
N GLU A 241 -15.18 2.37 -15.73
CA GLU A 241 -15.27 1.11 -14.99
C GLU A 241 -14.53 1.21 -13.65
N ALA A 242 -15.22 0.93 -12.55
CA ALA A 242 -14.73 1.23 -11.19
C ALA A 242 -13.36 0.62 -10.90
N SER A 243 -13.18 -0.68 -11.20
CA SER A 243 -11.94 -1.40 -10.88
C SER A 243 -10.73 -0.83 -11.61
N ARG A 244 -10.93 -0.41 -12.86
CA ARG A 244 -9.88 0.15 -13.71
C ARG A 244 -9.61 1.61 -13.34
N SER A 245 -10.65 2.44 -13.25
CA SER A 245 -10.51 3.87 -12.99
C SER A 245 -9.89 4.15 -11.61
N LEU A 246 -10.28 3.41 -10.58
CA LEU A 246 -9.67 3.49 -9.26
C LEU A 246 -8.19 3.14 -9.29
N ARG A 247 -7.83 2.04 -9.95
CA ARG A 247 -6.42 1.64 -10.07
C ARG A 247 -5.60 2.70 -10.81
N ASP A 248 -6.08 3.16 -11.97
CA ASP A 248 -5.38 4.15 -12.80
C ASP A 248 -5.19 5.48 -12.05
N VAL A 249 -6.18 5.90 -11.25
CA VAL A 249 -6.07 7.12 -10.43
C VAL A 249 -5.16 6.89 -9.23
N HIS A 250 -5.18 5.73 -8.59
CA HIS A 250 -4.22 5.39 -7.53
C HIS A 250 -2.77 5.46 -8.06
N GLU A 251 -2.49 4.87 -9.23
CA GLU A 251 -1.16 4.93 -9.84
C GLU A 251 -0.72 6.38 -10.07
N LYS A 252 -1.63 7.25 -10.54
CA LYS A 252 -1.34 8.69 -10.74
C LYS A 252 -1.13 9.43 -9.42
N ILE A 253 -1.91 9.12 -8.37
CA ILE A 253 -1.73 9.73 -7.04
C ILE A 253 -0.33 9.44 -6.51
N PHE A 254 0.09 8.17 -6.50
CA PHE A 254 1.35 7.75 -5.91
C PHE A 254 2.55 7.95 -6.85
N GLY A 255 2.35 7.79 -8.17
CA GLY A 255 3.42 7.94 -9.16
C GLY A 255 3.70 9.38 -9.57
N GLU A 256 2.70 10.25 -9.53
CA GLU A 256 2.82 11.60 -10.10
C GLU A 256 2.39 12.71 -9.14
N TRP A 257 1.15 12.66 -8.62
CA TRP A 257 0.62 13.78 -7.83
C TRP A 257 1.36 13.95 -6.50
N LEU A 258 1.47 12.88 -5.72
CA LEU A 258 2.12 12.92 -4.41
C LEU A 258 3.61 13.31 -4.51
N PRO A 259 4.40 12.75 -5.45
CA PRO A 259 5.80 13.15 -5.65
C PRO A 259 5.98 14.62 -6.01
N ASN A 260 5.06 15.17 -6.77
CA ASN A 260 5.18 16.55 -7.29
C ASN A 260 4.39 17.58 -6.45
N CYS A 261 3.63 17.14 -5.44
CA CYS A 261 2.83 18.02 -4.61
C CYS A 261 3.70 18.80 -3.63
N LYS A 262 3.88 20.10 -3.89
CA LYS A 262 4.69 21.00 -3.06
C LYS A 262 3.94 21.53 -1.84
N ASP A 263 2.61 21.59 -1.92
CA ASP A 263 1.77 22.28 -0.95
C ASP A 263 1.23 21.39 0.15
N TYR A 264 1.14 20.08 -0.12
CA TYR A 264 0.48 19.12 0.77
C TYR A 264 1.32 17.86 0.97
N GLU A 265 1.19 17.29 2.18
CA GLU A 265 1.70 15.97 2.54
C GLU A 265 0.58 15.15 3.20
N ILE A 266 0.74 13.83 3.28
CA ILE A 266 -0.24 12.93 3.91
C ILE A 266 -0.35 13.25 5.39
N ALA A 267 -1.59 13.37 5.89
CA ALA A 267 -1.87 13.78 7.27
C ALA A 267 -2.11 12.62 8.23
N ALA A 268 -2.69 11.50 7.76
CA ALA A 268 -3.13 10.40 8.63
C ALA A 268 -3.28 9.09 7.85
N GLY A 269 -3.46 7.98 8.55
CA GLY A 269 -3.61 6.62 7.99
C GLY A 269 -5.05 6.28 7.53
N TYR A 270 -5.77 7.22 6.94
CA TYR A 270 -7.09 6.99 6.35
C TYR A 270 -7.01 6.97 4.84
N HIS A 271 -7.82 6.13 4.22
CA HIS A 271 -8.01 6.12 2.78
C HIS A 271 -9.44 5.73 2.47
N ILE A 272 -10.17 6.59 1.75
CA ILE A 272 -11.58 6.38 1.44
C ILE A 272 -11.76 6.28 -0.07
N GLU A 273 -12.44 5.25 -0.49
CA GLU A 273 -12.99 5.08 -1.83
C GLU A 273 -14.49 5.34 -1.75
N MET A 274 -14.99 6.35 -2.45
CA MET A 274 -16.40 6.66 -2.51
C MET A 274 -16.96 6.17 -3.84
N TYR A 275 -18.10 5.52 -3.79
CA TYR A 275 -18.79 4.91 -4.91
C TYR A 275 -20.14 5.58 -5.13
N SER A 276 -20.46 5.92 -6.37
CA SER A 276 -21.82 6.33 -6.75
C SER A 276 -22.75 5.12 -6.75
N ASP A 277 -24.05 5.38 -6.68
CA ASP A 277 -25.05 4.30 -6.79
C ASP A 277 -24.95 3.64 -8.17
N PRO A 278 -24.63 2.33 -8.24
CA PRO A 278 -24.55 1.62 -9.52
C PRO A 278 -25.87 1.61 -10.30
N ALA A 279 -27.00 1.75 -9.63
CA ALA A 279 -28.32 1.79 -10.26
C ALA A 279 -28.56 3.04 -11.13
N GLU A 280 -27.76 4.10 -10.96
CA GLU A 280 -27.80 5.30 -11.80
C GLU A 280 -27.12 5.12 -13.16
N TYR A 281 -26.44 3.98 -13.40
CA TYR A 281 -25.65 3.71 -14.60
C TYR A 281 -26.16 2.47 -15.34
N ALA A 282 -26.13 2.52 -16.67
CA ALA A 282 -26.69 1.48 -17.52
C ALA A 282 -26.02 0.11 -17.33
N ASN A 283 -24.69 0.10 -17.06
CA ASN A 283 -23.89 -1.09 -16.81
C ASN A 283 -23.37 -1.18 -15.36
N GLY A 284 -24.02 -0.44 -14.42
CA GLY A 284 -23.59 -0.43 -13.03
C GLY A 284 -22.15 0.07 -12.86
N VAL A 285 -21.35 -0.63 -12.05
CA VAL A 285 -19.94 -0.30 -11.79
C VAL A 285 -19.01 -0.49 -13.00
N ASP A 286 -19.46 -1.21 -14.02
CA ASP A 286 -18.73 -1.46 -15.26
C ASP A 286 -19.03 -0.43 -16.36
N ASP A 287 -19.83 0.61 -16.04
CA ASP A 287 -20.21 1.65 -17.00
C ASP A 287 -19.02 2.60 -17.26
N GLU A 288 -18.84 2.99 -18.53
CA GLU A 288 -17.80 3.96 -18.91
C GLU A 288 -18.01 5.36 -18.33
N ALA A 289 -19.24 5.69 -17.92
CA ALA A 289 -19.58 6.96 -17.25
C ALA A 289 -19.58 6.84 -15.73
N TYR A 290 -19.33 5.65 -15.16
CA TYR A 290 -19.38 5.43 -13.73
C TYR A 290 -18.44 6.40 -12.99
N TYR A 291 -18.92 6.95 -11.87
CA TYR A 291 -18.18 7.92 -11.07
C TYR A 291 -17.85 7.37 -9.68
N SER A 292 -16.60 7.51 -9.29
CA SER A 292 -16.16 7.26 -7.93
C SER A 292 -15.08 8.28 -7.52
N GLU A 293 -14.71 8.30 -6.26
CA GLU A 293 -13.68 9.21 -5.73
C GLU A 293 -12.69 8.45 -4.86
N ILE A 294 -11.45 8.93 -4.86
CA ILE A 294 -10.42 8.51 -3.89
C ILE A 294 -10.12 9.71 -3.00
N TRP A 295 -10.21 9.52 -1.69
CA TRP A 295 -9.95 10.56 -0.70
C TRP A 295 -8.70 10.24 0.09
N VAL A 296 -7.75 11.15 0.08
CA VAL A 296 -6.48 11.05 0.82
C VAL A 296 -6.42 12.21 1.82
N PRO A 297 -6.24 11.95 3.13
CA PRO A 297 -6.13 13.01 4.11
C PRO A 297 -4.78 13.72 3.95
N VAL A 298 -4.82 15.04 3.88
CA VAL A 298 -3.64 15.88 3.63
C VAL A 298 -3.55 17.03 4.62
N LYS A 299 -2.33 17.47 4.87
CA LYS A 299 -2.04 18.72 5.59
C LYS A 299 -1.08 19.56 4.78
N ARG A 300 -1.09 20.87 5.01
CA ARG A 300 -0.09 21.76 4.38
C ARG A 300 1.30 21.47 4.93
N LYS A 301 2.26 21.50 4.04
CA LYS A 301 3.70 21.44 4.37
C LYS A 301 4.16 22.69 5.08
#